data_10141dfd85466eb3611c9201a6190e54
#
_entry.id   10141dfd85466eb3611c9201a6190e54
#
_cell.length_a   1.000
_cell.length_b   1.000
_cell.length_c   1.000
_cell.angle_alpha   90.00
_cell.angle_beta   90.00
_cell.angle_gamma   90.00
#
_symmetry.space_group_name_H-M   'P 1'
#
loop_
_entity.id
_entity.type
_entity.pdbx_description
1 polymer ?
#
loop_
_entity_poly.entity_id
_entity_poly.type
_entity_poly.pdbx_seq_one_letter_code
_entity_poly.pdbx_strand_id
1 'polypeptide(L)'
;MTLSPLELHSEPYGSTGNIGENFRRLLGAPTLDPLQTVIRESVQNIADAARPGVGPEILIRLRTLSETQHDILRSVVLAEIPEEPRSSATISGFLEAESAVVLEICDFGTVGLGGPTRSDRIPVGIEQTNFIDFLRNIGTARDTEQGGGTYGFGKVALYRASACSTIIVDTLPDGAGPEGRRLMACHVGRSFEKPENGMRRRFTGRHWWGVRDPADGIADPATGAAASALAGHIGLPARGPGRSGTSIMILGFQTDEGDLTATGNRIIETLLWNFWPRMMRDAPAKHRFACRVMVEDRELPVPTPEEFAPFDLLCKAMSAARARKGNDVRQIESQRPQKFLGTLAIEKGLRSLRRHLTADEDARLFPEQMHHVALMRPVELVVKYLEGNPLPDARLEWAGVFIASDEDEVEQAFADSEPPAHDDWVPDNLPKGNEKRYVNIALKRLKEIASEMGMEPISRRPGDGSGPPLARLAGRLGAVLENVGGDGAGRRRGSGGSGGGRPSRARASRPVFQRLEAGDAGRIAVFLTEVTQDTRRSGAKLIASASVAVEGATLGSADDAVGRPDVLSVRWLAGEAETTGNTLDLSGREGWFEIRVRVPDDCAVTADADVIPEAAS
;
A
#
# COMPACT_ATOMS: atom_id res chain seq x y z
N MET A 1 11.83 -36.31 -23.43
CA MET A 1 12.01 -35.20 -24.39
C MET A 1 13.23 -34.41 -23.94
N THR A 2 14.18 -34.19 -24.84
CA THR A 2 15.33 -33.33 -24.53
C THR A 2 14.81 -31.89 -24.51
N LEU A 3 14.98 -31.18 -23.39
CA LEU A 3 14.62 -29.77 -23.30
C LEU A 3 15.61 -28.92 -24.10
N SER A 4 15.12 -28.05 -24.95
CA SER A 4 15.96 -27.05 -25.62
C SER A 4 16.13 -25.82 -24.68
N PRO A 5 17.35 -25.30 -24.53
CA PRO A 5 17.57 -24.08 -23.76
C PRO A 5 16.73 -22.92 -24.31
N LEU A 6 16.23 -22.07 -23.42
CA LEU A 6 15.62 -20.81 -23.78
C LEU A 6 16.71 -19.80 -24.12
N GLU A 7 16.42 -18.93 -25.08
CA GLU A 7 17.35 -17.92 -25.57
C GLU A 7 17.02 -16.55 -24.97
N LEU A 8 18.08 -15.82 -24.61
CA LEU A 8 17.98 -14.50 -24.02
C LEU A 8 17.70 -13.43 -25.08
N HIS A 9 16.69 -12.62 -24.87
CA HIS A 9 16.47 -11.37 -25.59
C HIS A 9 16.59 -10.18 -24.63
N SER A 10 17.55 -9.29 -24.89
CA SER A 10 17.69 -8.02 -24.21
C SER A 10 17.04 -6.91 -25.06
N GLU A 11 16.14 -6.14 -24.47
CA GLU A 11 15.39 -5.12 -25.20
C GLU A 11 16.28 -3.93 -25.56
N PRO A 12 16.47 -3.64 -26.86
CA PRO A 12 17.17 -2.43 -27.27
C PRO A 12 16.27 -1.19 -27.10
N TYR A 13 16.88 -0.02 -26.93
CA TYR A 13 16.14 1.24 -27.05
C TYR A 13 15.56 1.41 -28.45
N GLY A 14 14.33 1.87 -28.53
CA GLY A 14 13.73 2.30 -29.79
C GLY A 14 14.41 3.56 -30.33
N SER A 15 14.35 3.78 -31.65
CA SER A 15 14.96 4.95 -32.32
C SER A 15 14.41 6.30 -31.85
N THR A 16 13.19 6.32 -31.32
CA THR A 16 12.52 7.52 -30.79
C THR A 16 12.65 7.66 -29.26
N GLY A 17 13.39 6.76 -28.61
CA GLY A 17 13.53 6.69 -27.16
C GLY A 17 12.49 5.76 -26.51
N ASN A 18 12.68 5.49 -25.22
CA ASN A 18 11.75 4.69 -24.41
C ASN A 18 11.38 5.48 -23.15
N ILE A 19 10.14 5.36 -22.69
CA ILE A 19 9.60 6.03 -21.49
C ILE A 19 10.24 5.49 -20.17
N GLY A 20 11.06 4.44 -20.23
CA GLY A 20 11.38 3.55 -19.12
C GLY A 20 12.52 3.91 -18.15
N GLU A 21 13.32 4.96 -18.37
CA GLU A 21 14.53 5.20 -17.53
C GLU A 21 14.21 5.56 -16.06
N ASN A 22 13.07 6.17 -15.78
CA ASN A 22 12.66 6.57 -14.43
C ASN A 22 11.58 5.68 -13.82
N PHE A 23 11.32 4.55 -14.42
CA PHE A 23 10.27 3.62 -14.01
C PHE A 23 10.32 3.25 -12.50
N ARG A 24 11.51 2.97 -11.98
CA ARG A 24 11.70 2.71 -10.53
C ARG A 24 11.47 3.93 -9.64
N ARG A 25 11.64 5.15 -10.17
CA ARG A 25 11.40 6.42 -9.45
C ARG A 25 9.95 6.86 -9.52
N LEU A 26 9.25 6.58 -10.63
CA LEU A 26 7.85 6.94 -10.82
C LEU A 26 6.90 6.13 -9.94
N LEU A 27 7.34 4.98 -9.46
CA LEU A 27 6.50 4.04 -8.70
C LEU A 27 6.46 4.31 -7.20
N GLY A 28 7.14 5.34 -6.69
CA GLY A 28 7.18 5.64 -5.26
C GLY A 28 7.75 4.51 -4.40
N ALA A 29 7.92 4.72 -3.12
CA ALA A 29 8.16 3.66 -2.14
C ALA A 29 6.80 3.21 -1.60
N PRO A 30 6.41 1.92 -1.69
CA PRO A 30 5.19 1.45 -1.05
C PRO A 30 5.28 1.67 0.46
N THR A 31 4.16 2.05 1.06
CA THR A 31 4.04 2.17 2.53
C THR A 31 4.01 0.81 3.22
N LEU A 32 3.68 -0.24 2.45
CA LEU A 32 3.60 -1.61 2.94
C LEU A 32 4.94 -2.34 2.80
N ASP A 33 5.16 -3.29 3.68
CA ASP A 33 6.24 -4.28 3.59
C ASP A 33 6.24 -4.99 2.21
N PRO A 34 7.42 -5.30 1.64
CA PRO A 34 7.54 -5.96 0.33
C PRO A 34 6.74 -7.25 0.19
N LEU A 35 6.72 -8.11 1.23
CA LEU A 35 5.93 -9.35 1.23
C LEU A 35 4.43 -9.05 1.14
N GLN A 36 3.94 -8.15 1.98
CA GLN A 36 2.53 -7.75 1.97
C GLN A 36 2.13 -7.17 0.60
N THR A 37 2.99 -6.32 0.02
CA THR A 37 2.75 -5.73 -1.29
C THR A 37 2.62 -6.81 -2.36
N VAL A 38 3.55 -7.78 -2.42
CA VAL A 38 3.52 -8.86 -3.41
C VAL A 38 2.26 -9.72 -3.27
N ILE A 39 1.93 -10.14 -2.06
CA ILE A 39 0.76 -10.99 -1.81
C ILE A 39 -0.53 -10.22 -2.13
N ARG A 40 -0.66 -8.98 -1.65
CA ARG A 40 -1.83 -8.15 -1.87
C ARG A 40 -2.09 -7.93 -3.36
N GLU A 41 -1.09 -7.45 -4.09
CA GLU A 41 -1.19 -7.17 -5.52
C GLU A 41 -1.47 -8.43 -6.35
N SER A 42 -0.79 -9.53 -6.03
CA SER A 42 -0.98 -10.78 -6.76
C SER A 42 -2.38 -11.35 -6.56
N VAL A 43 -2.88 -11.38 -5.33
CA VAL A 43 -4.22 -11.90 -5.04
C VAL A 43 -5.31 -10.98 -5.58
N GLN A 44 -5.12 -9.66 -5.58
CA GLN A 44 -6.02 -8.71 -6.22
C GLN A 44 -6.09 -8.96 -7.74
N ASN A 45 -4.95 -9.08 -8.41
CA ASN A 45 -4.90 -9.38 -9.85
C ASN A 45 -5.57 -10.74 -10.18
N ILE A 46 -5.42 -11.73 -9.32
CA ILE A 46 -6.09 -13.04 -9.45
C ILE A 46 -7.61 -12.86 -9.31
N ALA A 47 -8.06 -12.06 -8.35
CA ALA A 47 -9.47 -11.78 -8.13
C ALA A 47 -10.11 -11.07 -9.34
N ASP A 48 -9.39 -10.11 -9.94
CA ASP A 48 -9.84 -9.36 -11.12
C ASP A 48 -9.84 -10.23 -12.39
N ALA A 49 -8.95 -11.22 -12.45
CA ALA A 49 -8.87 -12.18 -13.56
C ALA A 49 -9.78 -13.41 -13.38
N ALA A 50 -10.58 -13.49 -12.31
CA ALA A 50 -11.47 -14.62 -12.07
C ALA A 50 -12.49 -14.80 -13.19
N ARG A 51 -12.74 -16.06 -13.58
CA ARG A 51 -13.79 -16.35 -14.57
C ARG A 51 -15.17 -16.09 -13.96
N PRO A 52 -16.13 -15.58 -14.76
CA PRO A 52 -17.48 -15.31 -14.27
C PRO A 52 -18.10 -16.56 -13.60
N GLY A 53 -18.60 -16.38 -12.38
CA GLY A 53 -19.30 -17.43 -11.62
C GLY A 53 -18.40 -18.52 -11.01
N VAL A 54 -17.09 -18.46 -11.20
CA VAL A 54 -16.14 -19.43 -10.64
C VAL A 54 -15.20 -18.68 -9.69
N GLY A 55 -15.18 -19.06 -8.41
CA GLY A 55 -14.17 -18.57 -7.49
C GLY A 55 -12.80 -19.17 -7.82
N PRO A 56 -11.74 -18.37 -7.93
CA PRO A 56 -10.41 -18.89 -8.22
C PRO A 56 -9.86 -19.71 -7.05
N GLU A 57 -9.05 -20.71 -7.36
CA GLU A 57 -8.18 -21.40 -6.40
C GLU A 57 -6.82 -20.73 -6.44
N ILE A 58 -6.30 -20.36 -5.28
CA ILE A 58 -4.99 -19.71 -5.11
C ILE A 58 -4.08 -20.66 -4.34
N LEU A 59 -2.93 -20.95 -4.91
CA LEU A 59 -1.88 -21.75 -4.28
C LEU A 59 -0.61 -20.91 -4.17
N ILE A 60 -0.19 -20.62 -2.93
CA ILE A 60 1.08 -19.95 -2.65
C ILE A 60 2.05 -21.00 -2.11
N ARG A 61 3.22 -21.11 -2.73
CA ARG A 61 4.27 -22.05 -2.28
C ARG A 61 5.57 -21.30 -2.04
N LEU A 62 6.12 -21.46 -0.87
CA LEU A 62 7.46 -21.01 -0.50
C LEU A 62 8.33 -22.23 -0.30
N ARG A 63 9.36 -22.39 -1.11
CA ARG A 63 10.19 -23.59 -1.08
C ARG A 63 11.61 -23.38 -1.59
N THR A 64 12.46 -24.30 -1.24
CA THR A 64 13.79 -24.45 -1.82
C THR A 64 13.71 -25.34 -3.08
N LEU A 65 14.39 -24.95 -4.13
CA LEU A 65 14.49 -25.79 -5.34
C LEU A 65 15.32 -27.02 -5.07
N SER A 66 14.90 -28.17 -5.61
CA SER A 66 15.76 -29.33 -5.63
C SER A 66 16.97 -29.12 -6.55
N GLU A 67 18.06 -29.85 -6.34
CA GLU A 67 19.26 -29.76 -7.17
C GLU A 67 18.93 -29.94 -8.67
N THR A 68 18.07 -30.90 -9.01
CA THR A 68 17.63 -31.10 -10.39
C THR A 68 16.87 -29.91 -10.96
N GLN A 69 15.97 -29.28 -10.18
CA GLN A 69 15.22 -28.09 -10.60
C GLN A 69 16.16 -26.90 -10.78
N HIS A 70 17.11 -26.74 -9.89
CA HIS A 70 18.12 -25.70 -9.94
C HIS A 70 19.04 -25.84 -11.16
N ASP A 71 19.44 -27.08 -11.49
CA ASP A 71 20.21 -27.40 -12.70
C ASP A 71 19.44 -27.10 -13.99
N ILE A 72 18.14 -27.39 -14.03
CA ILE A 72 17.27 -27.03 -15.16
C ILE A 72 17.16 -25.48 -15.29
N LEU A 73 17.03 -24.76 -14.19
CA LEU A 73 17.05 -23.29 -14.27
C LEU A 73 18.37 -22.79 -14.87
N ARG A 74 19.50 -23.29 -14.40
CA ARG A 74 20.84 -22.87 -14.85
C ARG A 74 21.15 -23.27 -16.30
N SER A 75 20.79 -24.48 -16.70
CA SER A 75 21.21 -25.03 -18.01
C SER A 75 20.18 -24.86 -19.12
N VAL A 76 18.90 -24.59 -18.78
CA VAL A 76 17.81 -24.53 -19.76
C VAL A 76 17.07 -23.20 -19.72
N VAL A 77 16.56 -22.77 -18.56
CA VAL A 77 15.69 -21.60 -18.50
C VAL A 77 16.49 -20.31 -18.55
N LEU A 78 17.59 -20.21 -17.79
CA LEU A 78 18.49 -19.05 -17.69
C LEU A 78 19.88 -19.39 -18.22
N ALA A 79 19.96 -20.23 -19.27
CA ALA A 79 21.23 -20.69 -19.84
C ALA A 79 22.14 -19.55 -20.34
N GLU A 80 21.55 -18.47 -20.80
CA GLU A 80 22.26 -17.25 -21.18
C GLU A 80 22.07 -16.18 -20.10
N ILE A 81 23.15 -15.52 -19.68
CA ILE A 81 23.12 -14.47 -18.66
C ILE A 81 23.23 -13.09 -19.31
N PRO A 82 22.49 -12.06 -18.86
CA PRO A 82 22.60 -10.69 -19.36
C PRO A 82 24.02 -10.13 -19.20
N GLU A 83 24.48 -9.36 -20.18
CA GLU A 83 25.81 -8.74 -20.16
C GLU A 83 25.92 -7.56 -19.17
N GLU A 84 24.80 -7.01 -18.68
CA GLU A 84 24.81 -5.94 -17.68
C GLU A 84 25.42 -6.47 -16.37
N PRO A 85 26.51 -5.86 -15.86
CA PRO A 85 27.31 -6.47 -14.78
C PRO A 85 26.53 -6.78 -13.50
N ARG A 86 25.58 -5.92 -13.11
CA ARG A 86 24.79 -6.12 -11.90
C ARG A 86 23.73 -7.22 -12.10
N SER A 87 23.05 -7.23 -13.23
CA SER A 87 22.10 -8.30 -13.59
C SER A 87 22.82 -9.64 -13.67
N SER A 88 23.98 -9.67 -14.34
CA SER A 88 24.83 -10.86 -14.39
C SER A 88 25.21 -11.35 -12.99
N ALA A 89 25.73 -10.47 -12.14
CA ALA A 89 26.16 -10.86 -10.79
C ALA A 89 25.01 -11.38 -9.92
N THR A 90 23.82 -10.73 -9.96
CA THR A 90 22.68 -11.15 -9.12
C THR A 90 22.05 -12.46 -9.60
N ILE A 91 21.96 -12.67 -10.93
CA ILE A 91 21.42 -13.92 -11.49
C ILE A 91 22.42 -15.05 -11.24
N SER A 92 23.72 -14.85 -11.52
CA SER A 92 24.75 -15.85 -11.25
C SER A 92 24.80 -16.20 -9.76
N GLY A 93 24.74 -15.21 -8.87
CA GLY A 93 24.71 -15.44 -7.42
C GLY A 93 23.52 -16.32 -6.97
N PHE A 94 22.34 -16.14 -7.57
CA PHE A 94 21.20 -17.02 -7.32
C PHE A 94 21.43 -18.44 -7.88
N LEU A 95 21.97 -18.56 -9.10
CA LEU A 95 22.23 -19.85 -9.76
C LEU A 95 23.41 -20.64 -9.15
N GLU A 96 24.25 -19.99 -8.36
CA GLU A 96 25.38 -20.61 -7.65
C GLU A 96 25.07 -20.83 -6.15
N ALA A 97 23.93 -20.32 -5.65
CA ALA A 97 23.56 -20.46 -4.26
C ALA A 97 23.33 -21.93 -3.86
N GLU A 98 23.81 -22.33 -2.69
CA GLU A 98 23.57 -23.68 -2.13
C GLU A 98 22.08 -23.92 -1.85
N SER A 99 21.34 -22.86 -1.51
CA SER A 99 19.90 -22.90 -1.25
C SER A 99 19.20 -21.85 -2.09
N ALA A 100 18.50 -22.29 -3.13
CA ALA A 100 17.75 -21.44 -4.05
C ALA A 100 16.27 -21.37 -3.64
N VAL A 101 15.90 -20.39 -2.83
CA VAL A 101 14.52 -20.19 -2.37
C VAL A 101 13.70 -19.49 -3.44
N VAL A 102 12.47 -19.98 -3.67
CA VAL A 102 11.48 -19.39 -4.58
C VAL A 102 10.14 -19.22 -3.91
N LEU A 103 9.44 -18.13 -4.27
CA LEU A 103 8.02 -17.95 -3.93
C LEU A 103 7.21 -18.13 -5.21
N GLU A 104 6.23 -19.03 -5.16
CA GLU A 104 5.32 -19.28 -6.26
C GLU A 104 3.91 -18.85 -5.88
N ILE A 105 3.30 -18.07 -6.76
CA ILE A 105 1.90 -17.62 -6.64
C ILE A 105 1.18 -18.16 -7.86
N CYS A 106 0.30 -19.15 -7.64
CA CYS A 106 -0.39 -19.87 -8.69
C CYS A 106 -1.89 -19.70 -8.53
N ASP A 107 -2.57 -19.39 -9.61
CA ASP A 107 -4.02 -19.35 -9.65
C ASP A 107 -4.58 -20.38 -10.64
N PHE A 108 -5.82 -20.80 -10.36
CA PHE A 108 -6.60 -21.68 -11.22
C PHE A 108 -8.04 -21.19 -11.27
N GLY A 109 -8.67 -21.30 -12.43
CA GLY A 109 -10.03 -20.79 -12.62
C GLY A 109 -10.09 -19.31 -12.98
N THR A 110 -8.98 -18.75 -13.43
CA THR A 110 -8.91 -17.38 -13.99
C THR A 110 -8.81 -17.43 -15.51
N VAL A 111 -8.90 -16.27 -16.16
CA VAL A 111 -8.77 -16.15 -17.62
C VAL A 111 -7.36 -16.40 -18.13
N GLY A 112 -6.35 -16.38 -17.26
CA GLY A 112 -4.94 -16.49 -17.61
C GLY A 112 -4.46 -15.34 -18.51
N LEU A 113 -3.20 -15.44 -18.99
CA LEU A 113 -2.58 -14.43 -19.84
C LEU A 113 -2.79 -14.75 -21.33
N GLY A 114 -3.96 -14.43 -21.84
CA GLY A 114 -4.32 -14.60 -23.24
C GLY A 114 -3.86 -13.45 -24.14
N GLY A 115 -4.28 -13.52 -25.42
CA GLY A 115 -3.95 -12.52 -26.43
C GLY A 115 -2.60 -12.75 -27.12
N PRO A 116 -2.14 -11.80 -27.96
CA PRO A 116 -0.86 -11.88 -28.67
C PRO A 116 0.32 -11.80 -27.70
N THR A 117 1.50 -12.28 -28.16
CA THR A 117 2.75 -12.26 -27.40
C THR A 117 3.66 -11.08 -27.71
N ARG A 118 3.33 -10.32 -28.76
CA ARG A 118 4.05 -9.16 -29.28
C ARG A 118 3.23 -7.88 -29.14
N SER A 119 3.86 -6.84 -28.61
CA SER A 119 3.20 -5.55 -28.38
C SER A 119 3.14 -4.64 -29.62
N ASP A 120 3.99 -4.90 -30.61
CA ASP A 120 4.08 -4.14 -31.86
C ASP A 120 3.07 -4.60 -32.93
N ARG A 121 2.46 -5.79 -32.77
CA ARG A 121 1.55 -6.41 -33.74
C ARG A 121 0.37 -7.05 -33.05
N ILE A 122 -0.71 -6.31 -32.92
CA ILE A 122 -1.97 -6.81 -32.38
C ILE A 122 -2.91 -7.09 -33.54
N PRO A 123 -3.36 -8.34 -33.74
CA PRO A 123 -4.32 -8.67 -34.83
C PRO A 123 -5.64 -7.92 -34.65
N VAL A 124 -6.21 -7.45 -35.75
CA VAL A 124 -7.50 -6.75 -35.74
C VAL A 124 -8.60 -7.66 -35.19
N GLY A 125 -9.41 -7.14 -34.26
CA GLY A 125 -10.49 -7.90 -33.62
C GLY A 125 -10.06 -8.66 -32.35
N ILE A 126 -8.80 -8.58 -31.92
CA ILE A 126 -8.35 -9.08 -30.63
C ILE A 126 -8.47 -7.97 -29.59
N GLU A 127 -9.35 -8.17 -28.62
CA GLU A 127 -9.55 -7.25 -27.49
C GLU A 127 -8.68 -7.60 -26.27
N GLN A 128 -8.35 -8.90 -26.11
CA GLN A 128 -7.56 -9.37 -24.98
C GLN A 128 -6.06 -9.22 -25.24
N THR A 129 -5.38 -8.42 -24.42
CA THR A 129 -3.92 -8.18 -24.46
C THR A 129 -3.21 -8.57 -23.18
N ASN A 130 -3.81 -9.44 -22.36
CA ASN A 130 -3.34 -9.76 -21.00
C ASN A 130 -1.88 -10.19 -20.94
N PHE A 131 -1.39 -10.97 -21.92
CA PHE A 131 0.01 -11.39 -21.97
C PHE A 131 0.95 -10.21 -22.19
N ILE A 132 0.65 -9.36 -23.17
CA ILE A 132 1.43 -8.16 -23.47
C ILE A 132 1.42 -7.21 -22.27
N ASP A 133 0.25 -6.97 -21.72
CA ASP A 133 0.07 -6.02 -20.61
C ASP A 133 0.80 -6.49 -19.36
N PHE A 134 0.87 -7.78 -19.11
CA PHE A 134 1.58 -8.31 -17.95
C PHE A 134 3.10 -8.35 -18.15
N LEU A 135 3.60 -8.83 -19.30
CA LEU A 135 5.02 -9.15 -19.51
C LEU A 135 5.78 -8.13 -20.37
N ARG A 136 5.10 -7.47 -21.32
CA ARG A 136 5.75 -6.54 -22.25
C ARG A 136 5.55 -5.07 -21.84
N ASN A 137 4.34 -4.72 -21.43
CA ASN A 137 3.97 -3.34 -21.07
C ASN A 137 4.16 -3.08 -19.57
N ILE A 138 5.38 -3.20 -19.07
CA ILE A 138 5.67 -2.85 -17.69
C ILE A 138 5.63 -1.32 -17.56
N GLY A 139 4.74 -0.79 -16.69
CA GLY A 139 4.61 0.65 -16.43
C GLY A 139 3.58 1.41 -17.28
N THR A 140 2.81 0.72 -18.12
CA THR A 140 1.64 1.32 -18.78
C THR A 140 0.38 1.07 -17.97
N ALA A 141 -0.47 2.12 -17.84
CA ALA A 141 -1.81 1.98 -17.25
C ALA A 141 -2.68 1.07 -18.15
N ARG A 142 -3.53 0.24 -17.54
CA ARG A 142 -4.58 -0.47 -18.27
C ARG A 142 -5.79 0.45 -18.38
N ASP A 143 -6.23 0.72 -19.62
CA ASP A 143 -7.57 1.24 -19.92
C ASP A 143 -8.59 0.08 -19.86
N THR A 144 -8.93 -0.39 -18.66
CA THR A 144 -10.06 -1.32 -18.50
C THR A 144 -11.15 -0.63 -17.71
N GLU A 145 -12.37 -0.60 -18.28
CA GLU A 145 -13.56 0.06 -17.73
C GLU A 145 -13.98 -0.41 -16.32
N GLN A 146 -13.37 -1.46 -15.76
CA GLN A 146 -13.70 -2.01 -14.45
C GLN A 146 -12.49 -2.48 -13.60
N GLY A 147 -11.26 -2.34 -14.10
CA GLY A 147 -10.06 -2.77 -13.40
C GLY A 147 -9.32 -1.60 -12.77
N GLY A 148 -9.27 -1.52 -11.43
CA GLY A 148 -8.57 -0.47 -10.68
C GLY A 148 -7.04 -0.47 -10.80
N GLY A 149 -6.45 -1.15 -11.77
CA GLY A 149 -4.99 -1.26 -11.99
C GLY A 149 -4.37 -0.07 -12.71
N THR A 150 -4.34 1.10 -12.09
CA THR A 150 -3.63 2.28 -12.57
C THR A 150 -2.12 2.12 -12.35
N TYR A 151 -1.30 2.22 -13.38
CA TYR A 151 0.18 2.37 -13.35
C TYR A 151 1.09 1.14 -13.27
N GLY A 152 0.63 -0.12 -13.27
CA GLY A 152 1.54 -1.28 -13.30
C GLY A 152 2.43 -1.45 -12.06
N PHE A 153 2.03 -0.84 -10.93
CA PHE A 153 2.74 -0.87 -9.64
C PHE A 153 2.91 -2.30 -9.12
N GLY A 154 1.85 -3.09 -9.15
CA GLY A 154 1.85 -4.46 -8.66
C GLY A 154 2.82 -5.39 -9.36
N LYS A 155 3.04 -5.20 -10.66
CA LYS A 155 4.01 -6.00 -11.43
C LYS A 155 5.45 -5.78 -10.98
N VAL A 156 5.78 -4.54 -10.58
CA VAL A 156 7.12 -4.19 -10.10
C VAL A 156 7.42 -4.82 -8.75
N ALA A 157 6.40 -4.99 -7.91
CA ALA A 157 6.53 -5.65 -6.63
C ALA A 157 7.11 -7.07 -6.77
N LEU A 158 6.70 -7.81 -7.81
CA LEU A 158 7.24 -9.16 -8.10
C LEU A 158 8.76 -9.16 -8.33
N TYR A 159 9.25 -8.21 -9.13
CA TYR A 159 10.69 -8.09 -9.41
C TYR A 159 11.48 -7.57 -8.21
N ARG A 160 10.87 -6.71 -7.38
CA ARG A 160 11.50 -6.19 -6.15
C ARG A 160 11.63 -7.25 -5.08
N ALA A 161 10.69 -8.18 -5.00
CA ALA A 161 10.73 -9.30 -4.06
C ALA A 161 11.77 -10.38 -4.44
N SER A 162 12.30 -10.32 -5.65
CA SER A 162 13.36 -11.21 -6.13
C SER A 162 14.73 -10.58 -5.90
N ALA A 163 15.62 -11.27 -5.20
CA ALA A 163 17.01 -10.84 -4.99
C ALA A 163 17.77 -10.66 -6.32
N CYS A 164 17.39 -11.44 -7.35
CA CYS A 164 17.93 -11.32 -8.69
C CYS A 164 17.01 -10.63 -9.69
N SER A 165 15.93 -9.94 -9.20
CA SER A 165 14.94 -9.23 -10.03
C SER A 165 14.39 -10.05 -11.20
N THR A 166 14.17 -11.35 -10.99
CA THR A 166 13.80 -12.32 -12.04
C THR A 166 12.58 -13.13 -11.62
N ILE A 167 11.63 -13.27 -12.55
CA ILE A 167 10.43 -14.09 -12.38
C ILE A 167 10.29 -15.06 -13.57
N ILE A 168 9.62 -16.18 -13.32
CA ILE A 168 9.16 -17.09 -14.39
C ILE A 168 7.64 -17.09 -14.37
N VAL A 169 7.05 -16.94 -15.55
CA VAL A 169 5.60 -16.91 -15.73
C VAL A 169 5.20 -18.10 -16.60
N ASP A 170 4.30 -18.93 -16.06
CA ASP A 170 3.66 -20.04 -16.74
C ASP A 170 2.16 -19.79 -16.75
N THR A 171 1.52 -19.78 -17.91
CA THR A 171 0.10 -19.47 -18.04
C THR A 171 -0.60 -20.36 -19.04
N LEU A 172 -1.85 -20.73 -18.72
CA LEU A 172 -2.78 -21.39 -19.62
C LEU A 172 -4.02 -20.47 -19.78
N PRO A 173 -4.17 -19.77 -20.92
CA PRO A 173 -5.35 -18.97 -21.17
C PRO A 173 -6.63 -19.81 -21.21
N ASP A 174 -7.75 -19.24 -20.75
CA ASP A 174 -9.04 -19.88 -20.78
C ASP A 174 -9.47 -20.19 -22.23
N GLY A 175 -10.01 -21.37 -22.45
CA GLY A 175 -10.42 -21.86 -23.79
C GLY A 175 -9.28 -22.23 -24.75
N ALA A 176 -8.00 -21.99 -24.40
CA ALA A 176 -6.89 -22.18 -25.35
C ALA A 176 -6.43 -23.66 -25.52
N GLY A 177 -6.89 -24.57 -24.69
CA GLY A 177 -6.40 -25.95 -24.67
C GLY A 177 -4.91 -26.09 -24.29
N PRO A 178 -4.37 -27.32 -24.21
CA PRO A 178 -2.98 -27.57 -23.79
C PRO A 178 -1.93 -26.87 -24.66
N GLU A 179 -2.17 -26.74 -25.95
CA GLU A 179 -1.26 -26.09 -26.90
C GLU A 179 -1.14 -24.58 -26.67
N GLY A 180 -2.10 -23.98 -26.00
CA GLY A 180 -2.07 -22.55 -25.63
C GLY A 180 -1.28 -22.24 -24.38
N ARG A 181 -0.73 -23.24 -23.66
CA ARG A 181 0.14 -23.02 -22.49
C ARG A 181 1.40 -22.26 -22.89
N ARG A 182 1.82 -21.30 -22.09
CA ARG A 182 2.96 -20.43 -22.36
C ARG A 182 3.87 -20.35 -21.15
N LEU A 183 5.20 -20.40 -21.36
CA LEU A 183 6.18 -20.18 -20.31
C LEU A 183 7.26 -19.21 -20.78
N MET A 184 7.60 -18.24 -19.96
CA MET A 184 8.64 -17.25 -20.23
C MET A 184 9.28 -16.79 -18.92
N ALA A 185 10.62 -16.63 -18.91
CA ALA A 185 11.30 -15.96 -17.81
C ALA A 185 11.53 -14.48 -18.15
N CYS A 186 11.51 -13.62 -17.13
CA CYS A 186 11.61 -12.17 -17.28
C CYS A 186 12.50 -11.60 -16.18
N HIS A 187 13.35 -10.63 -16.56
CA HIS A 187 14.21 -9.89 -15.64
C HIS A 187 14.14 -8.39 -15.90
N VAL A 188 14.23 -7.61 -14.82
CA VAL A 188 14.27 -6.15 -14.88
C VAL A 188 15.53 -5.64 -14.18
N GLY A 189 16.55 -5.35 -14.99
CA GLY A 189 17.83 -4.79 -14.57
C GLY A 189 17.94 -3.28 -14.79
N ARG A 190 19.17 -2.81 -14.89
CA ARG A 190 19.50 -1.42 -15.25
C ARG A 190 19.70 -1.29 -16.76
N SER A 191 19.47 -0.09 -17.29
CA SER A 191 19.87 0.23 -18.65
C SER A 191 21.40 0.13 -18.81
N PHE A 192 21.86 -0.34 -19.97
CA PHE A 192 23.28 -0.51 -20.26
C PHE A 192 23.57 -0.24 -21.73
N GLU A 193 24.86 -0.09 -22.05
CA GLU A 193 25.33 0.13 -23.40
C GLU A 193 26.33 -0.96 -23.80
N LYS A 194 26.26 -1.36 -25.07
CA LYS A 194 27.14 -2.36 -25.67
C LYS A 194 27.77 -1.79 -26.96
N PRO A 195 29.07 -1.93 -27.17
CA PRO A 195 29.66 -1.59 -28.44
C PRO A 195 29.20 -2.59 -29.52
N GLU A 196 28.65 -2.07 -30.61
CA GLU A 196 28.17 -2.86 -31.74
C GLU A 196 28.46 -2.07 -33.04
N ASN A 197 29.24 -2.63 -33.97
CA ASN A 197 29.57 -2.04 -35.27
C ASN A 197 30.12 -0.60 -35.18
N GLY A 198 30.99 -0.33 -34.19
CA GLY A 198 31.60 1.00 -34.00
C GLY A 198 30.71 2.05 -33.35
N MET A 199 29.50 1.69 -32.98
CA MET A 199 28.54 2.51 -32.21
C MET A 199 28.26 1.89 -30.84
N ARG A 200 27.67 2.68 -29.93
CA ARG A 200 27.12 2.18 -28.67
C ARG A 200 25.63 1.93 -28.82
N ARG A 201 25.24 0.68 -28.77
CA ARG A 201 23.81 0.29 -28.72
C ARG A 201 23.35 0.31 -27.27
N ARG A 202 22.21 0.97 -27.03
CA ARG A 202 21.61 1.09 -25.70
C ARG A 202 20.54 0.04 -25.51
N PHE A 203 20.45 -0.50 -24.29
CA PHE A 203 19.45 -1.48 -23.87
C PHE A 203 18.71 -0.98 -22.62
N THR A 204 17.42 -1.29 -22.52
CA THR A 204 16.54 -0.79 -21.43
C THR A 204 16.79 -1.46 -20.08
N GLY A 205 17.47 -2.63 -20.08
CA GLY A 205 17.62 -3.50 -18.91
C GLY A 205 16.45 -4.47 -18.71
N ARG A 206 15.49 -4.51 -19.62
CA ARG A 206 14.48 -5.55 -19.66
C ARG A 206 14.97 -6.74 -20.48
N HIS A 207 14.78 -7.93 -19.92
CA HIS A 207 15.27 -9.18 -20.52
C HIS A 207 14.19 -10.25 -20.44
N TRP A 208 14.12 -11.08 -21.48
CA TRP A 208 13.23 -12.23 -21.54
C TRP A 208 13.98 -13.47 -22.04
N TRP A 209 13.68 -14.62 -21.45
CA TRP A 209 14.13 -15.91 -21.94
C TRP A 209 12.93 -16.66 -22.52
N GLY A 210 13.05 -17.05 -23.76
CA GLY A 210 12.00 -17.70 -24.51
C GLY A 210 12.54 -18.41 -25.75
N VAL A 211 11.68 -18.60 -26.74
CA VAL A 211 12.04 -19.14 -28.05
C VAL A 211 12.25 -17.96 -29.00
N ARG A 212 13.46 -17.82 -29.51
CA ARG A 212 13.82 -16.69 -30.38
C ARG A 212 13.18 -16.87 -31.76
N ASP A 213 12.48 -15.84 -32.23
CA ASP A 213 12.01 -15.77 -33.61
C ASP A 213 13.21 -15.47 -34.54
N PRO A 214 13.47 -16.35 -35.54
CA PRO A 214 14.57 -16.13 -36.48
C PRO A 214 14.43 -14.85 -37.33
N ALA A 215 13.20 -14.33 -37.49
CA ALA A 215 12.94 -13.18 -38.35
C ALA A 215 13.40 -11.87 -37.74
N ASP A 216 13.27 -11.69 -36.43
CA ASP A 216 13.58 -10.42 -35.74
C ASP A 216 14.41 -10.61 -34.46
N GLY A 217 14.70 -11.83 -34.05
CA GLY A 217 15.52 -12.15 -32.88
C GLY A 217 14.84 -11.87 -31.53
N ILE A 218 13.54 -11.57 -31.53
CA ILE A 218 12.79 -11.35 -30.28
C ILE A 218 12.38 -12.70 -29.69
N ALA A 219 12.52 -12.85 -28.37
CA ALA A 219 12.08 -14.05 -27.69
C ALA A 219 10.56 -14.04 -27.48
N ASP A 220 9.88 -15.09 -27.94
CA ASP A 220 8.51 -15.45 -27.64
C ASP A 220 8.44 -16.50 -26.53
N PRO A 221 7.32 -16.65 -25.81
CA PRO A 221 7.20 -17.71 -24.81
C PRO A 221 7.36 -19.11 -25.45
N ALA A 222 7.94 -20.05 -24.71
CA ALA A 222 7.76 -21.45 -25.03
C ALA A 222 6.27 -21.81 -24.94
N THR A 223 5.76 -22.68 -25.84
CA THR A 223 4.32 -22.97 -25.93
C THR A 223 4.03 -24.47 -25.84
N GLY A 224 2.78 -24.82 -25.56
CA GLY A 224 2.25 -26.17 -25.64
C GLY A 224 3.01 -27.20 -24.80
N ALA A 225 3.43 -28.29 -25.46
CA ALA A 225 4.16 -29.39 -24.82
C ALA A 225 5.53 -28.95 -24.26
N ALA A 226 6.23 -28.03 -24.94
CA ALA A 226 7.51 -27.50 -24.46
C ALA A 226 7.33 -26.67 -23.18
N ALA A 227 6.34 -25.79 -23.12
CA ALA A 227 6.00 -25.04 -21.91
C ALA A 227 5.61 -25.97 -20.75
N SER A 228 4.81 -27.00 -21.04
CA SER A 228 4.38 -27.98 -20.05
C SER A 228 5.54 -28.80 -19.49
N ALA A 229 6.48 -29.21 -20.34
CA ALA A 229 7.67 -29.91 -19.91
C ALA A 229 8.60 -29.05 -19.06
N LEU A 230 8.89 -27.81 -19.49
CA LEU A 230 9.68 -26.83 -18.73
C LEU A 230 9.07 -26.57 -17.36
N ALA A 231 7.77 -26.23 -17.31
CA ALA A 231 7.05 -25.99 -16.07
C ALA A 231 7.15 -27.19 -15.10
N GLY A 232 6.96 -28.41 -15.61
CA GLY A 232 7.07 -29.63 -14.82
C GLY A 232 8.47 -29.86 -14.26
N HIS A 233 9.51 -29.63 -15.08
CA HIS A 233 10.90 -29.83 -14.64
C HIS A 233 11.37 -28.83 -13.59
N ILE A 234 10.85 -27.61 -13.58
CA ILE A 234 11.12 -26.61 -12.52
C ILE A 234 10.13 -26.71 -11.35
N GLY A 235 9.23 -27.71 -11.38
CA GLY A 235 8.33 -28.02 -10.28
C GLY A 235 7.07 -27.13 -10.19
N LEU A 236 6.72 -26.38 -11.23
CA LEU A 236 5.46 -25.63 -11.27
C LEU A 236 4.26 -26.58 -11.37
N PRO A 237 3.08 -26.20 -10.82
CA PRO A 237 1.90 -27.04 -10.86
C PRO A 237 1.47 -27.41 -12.27
N ALA A 238 1.02 -28.66 -12.45
CA ALA A 238 0.43 -29.09 -13.70
C ALA A 238 -0.90 -28.37 -13.97
N ARG A 239 -1.14 -27.99 -15.24
CA ARG A 239 -2.38 -27.40 -15.70
C ARG A 239 -3.08 -28.37 -16.64
N GLY A 240 -4.12 -29.04 -16.13
CA GLY A 240 -4.97 -29.93 -16.91
C GLY A 240 -6.12 -29.18 -17.60
N PRO A 241 -6.97 -29.92 -18.33
CA PRO A 241 -8.17 -29.35 -18.94
C PRO A 241 -9.03 -28.59 -17.92
N GLY A 242 -9.46 -27.39 -18.25
CA GLY A 242 -10.29 -26.55 -17.38
C GLY A 242 -9.55 -25.85 -16.22
N ARG A 243 -8.26 -26.05 -16.05
CA ARG A 243 -7.41 -25.37 -15.06
C ARG A 243 -6.64 -24.20 -15.69
N SER A 244 -7.34 -23.30 -16.36
CA SER A 244 -6.79 -22.04 -16.86
C SER A 244 -6.27 -21.19 -15.71
N GLY A 245 -5.32 -20.30 -15.98
CA GLY A 245 -4.74 -19.39 -15.00
C GLY A 245 -3.24 -19.21 -15.18
N THR A 246 -2.59 -18.61 -14.17
CA THR A 246 -1.18 -18.22 -14.23
C THR A 246 -0.43 -18.72 -12.99
N SER A 247 0.83 -19.12 -13.16
CA SER A 247 1.79 -19.35 -12.09
C SER A 247 2.95 -18.40 -12.25
N ILE A 248 3.28 -17.66 -11.20
CA ILE A 248 4.42 -16.77 -11.14
C ILE A 248 5.41 -17.36 -10.13
N MET A 249 6.63 -17.67 -10.56
CA MET A 249 7.73 -18.07 -9.69
C MET A 249 8.71 -16.91 -9.56
N ILE A 250 8.89 -16.41 -8.34
CA ILE A 250 9.82 -15.34 -7.97
C ILE A 250 11.12 -15.99 -7.51
N LEU A 251 12.20 -15.77 -8.24
CA LEU A 251 13.50 -16.39 -7.97
C LEU A 251 14.27 -15.63 -6.90
N GLY A 252 14.92 -16.36 -5.98
CA GLY A 252 15.69 -15.74 -4.90
C GLY A 252 14.79 -14.88 -3.99
N PHE A 253 13.66 -15.43 -3.57
CA PHE A 253 12.77 -14.71 -2.67
C PHE A 253 13.44 -14.51 -1.31
N GLN A 254 13.44 -13.27 -0.83
CA GLN A 254 14.03 -12.92 0.47
C GLN A 254 13.07 -13.28 1.59
N THR A 255 13.51 -14.14 2.49
CA THR A 255 12.75 -14.58 3.68
C THR A 255 13.25 -13.88 4.92
N ASP A 256 12.41 -13.82 5.95
CA ASP A 256 12.80 -13.28 7.24
C ASP A 256 13.78 -14.23 7.94
N GLU A 257 15.00 -13.76 8.19
CA GLU A 257 16.06 -14.51 8.87
C GLU A 257 16.28 -15.95 8.37
N GLY A 258 15.83 -16.27 7.14
CA GLY A 258 15.92 -17.61 6.57
C GLY A 258 14.87 -18.61 7.05
N ASP A 259 13.91 -18.22 7.89
CA ASP A 259 12.81 -19.08 8.33
C ASP A 259 11.64 -19.06 7.34
N LEU A 260 11.55 -20.13 6.55
CA LEU A 260 10.47 -20.30 5.58
C LEU A 260 9.10 -20.44 6.25
N THR A 261 9.02 -21.04 7.44
CA THR A 261 7.75 -21.23 8.16
C THR A 261 7.25 -19.91 8.73
N ALA A 262 8.13 -19.10 9.30
CA ALA A 262 7.78 -17.75 9.75
C ALA A 262 7.26 -16.89 8.58
N THR A 263 7.96 -16.90 7.45
CA THR A 263 7.53 -16.23 6.22
C THR A 263 6.17 -16.76 5.72
N GLY A 264 5.95 -18.08 5.75
CA GLY A 264 4.67 -18.71 5.40
C GLY A 264 3.52 -18.25 6.30
N ASN A 265 3.76 -18.11 7.59
CA ASN A 265 2.80 -17.57 8.55
C ASN A 265 2.46 -16.11 8.28
N ARG A 266 3.45 -15.27 7.93
CA ARG A 266 3.22 -13.89 7.50
C ARG A 266 2.40 -13.80 6.21
N ILE A 267 2.61 -14.71 5.27
CA ILE A 267 1.76 -14.81 4.06
C ILE A 267 0.31 -15.07 4.47
N ILE A 268 0.06 -16.00 5.41
CA ILE A 268 -1.30 -16.31 5.89
C ILE A 268 -1.91 -15.12 6.61
N GLU A 269 -1.18 -14.41 7.47
CA GLU A 269 -1.67 -13.19 8.13
C GLU A 269 -2.01 -12.10 7.11
N THR A 270 -1.18 -11.93 6.07
CA THR A 270 -1.44 -10.97 4.98
C THR A 270 -2.71 -11.33 4.20
N LEU A 271 -2.91 -12.61 3.89
CA LEU A 271 -4.12 -13.10 3.23
C LEU A 271 -5.36 -12.83 4.08
N LEU A 272 -5.32 -13.19 5.35
CA LEU A 272 -6.43 -12.94 6.27
C LEU A 272 -6.71 -11.44 6.39
N TRP A 273 -5.70 -10.61 6.63
CA TRP A 273 -5.90 -9.17 6.85
C TRP A 273 -6.55 -8.46 5.67
N ASN A 274 -6.17 -8.83 4.44
CA ASN A 274 -6.64 -8.13 3.24
C ASN A 274 -7.84 -8.79 2.55
N PHE A 275 -8.03 -10.12 2.70
CA PHE A 275 -8.94 -10.88 1.85
C PHE A 275 -9.97 -11.73 2.60
N TRP A 276 -10.05 -11.65 3.92
CA TRP A 276 -10.99 -12.42 4.73
C TRP A 276 -12.44 -12.36 4.23
N PRO A 277 -12.96 -11.23 3.65
CA PRO A 277 -14.36 -11.19 3.21
C PRO A 277 -14.66 -12.22 2.11
N ARG A 278 -13.68 -12.48 1.25
CA ARG A 278 -13.80 -13.47 0.17
C ARG A 278 -13.48 -14.90 0.61
N MET A 279 -12.92 -15.08 1.79
CA MET A 279 -12.62 -16.39 2.39
C MET A 279 -13.75 -16.87 3.31
N MET A 280 -14.75 -16.04 3.60
CA MET A 280 -15.91 -16.40 4.41
C MET A 280 -16.72 -17.53 3.76
N ARG A 281 -17.34 -18.37 4.60
CA ARG A 281 -18.21 -19.48 4.16
C ARG A 281 -19.42 -18.99 3.37
N ASP A 282 -19.97 -17.84 3.76
CA ASP A 282 -21.13 -17.19 3.12
C ASP A 282 -20.75 -16.17 2.03
N ALA A 283 -19.45 -16.09 1.66
CA ALA A 283 -19.02 -15.21 0.57
C ALA A 283 -19.79 -15.54 -0.73
N PRO A 284 -20.28 -14.52 -1.46
CA PRO A 284 -20.94 -14.72 -2.75
C PRO A 284 -20.05 -15.54 -3.69
N ALA A 285 -20.63 -16.50 -4.41
CA ALA A 285 -19.87 -17.41 -5.27
C ALA A 285 -18.96 -16.68 -6.27
N LYS A 286 -19.39 -15.51 -6.77
CA LYS A 286 -18.60 -14.66 -7.68
C LYS A 286 -17.37 -14.01 -7.04
N HIS A 287 -17.35 -13.91 -5.69
CA HIS A 287 -16.27 -13.27 -4.94
C HIS A 287 -15.40 -14.28 -4.18
N ARG A 288 -15.97 -15.46 -3.86
CA ARG A 288 -15.26 -16.46 -3.05
C ARG A 288 -14.05 -17.00 -3.75
N PHE A 289 -12.97 -17.19 -3.02
CA PHE A 289 -11.82 -17.97 -3.47
C PHE A 289 -11.30 -18.90 -2.37
N ALA A 290 -10.58 -19.93 -2.80
CA ALA A 290 -9.89 -20.84 -1.91
C ALA A 290 -8.39 -20.53 -1.93
N CYS A 291 -7.78 -20.35 -0.75
CA CYS A 291 -6.35 -20.14 -0.59
C CYS A 291 -5.69 -21.33 0.09
N ARG A 292 -4.57 -21.78 -0.46
CA ARG A 292 -3.68 -22.76 0.15
C ARG A 292 -2.27 -22.18 0.21
N VAL A 293 -1.61 -22.36 1.35
CA VAL A 293 -0.22 -21.94 1.56
C VAL A 293 0.62 -23.16 1.89
N MET A 294 1.69 -23.34 1.13
CA MET A 294 2.63 -24.43 1.34
C MET A 294 4.02 -23.90 1.62
N VAL A 295 4.68 -24.47 2.59
CA VAL A 295 6.10 -24.24 2.87
C VAL A 295 6.82 -25.57 2.71
N GLU A 296 7.76 -25.62 1.79
CA GLU A 296 8.33 -26.86 1.27
C GLU A 296 7.21 -27.81 0.82
N ASP A 297 7.18 -29.03 1.32
CA ASP A 297 6.15 -30.04 1.02
C ASP A 297 4.98 -30.02 2.03
N ARG A 298 4.98 -29.07 2.99
CA ARG A 298 3.98 -29.00 4.06
C ARG A 298 2.96 -27.92 3.78
N GLU A 299 1.68 -28.29 3.80
CA GLU A 299 0.59 -27.31 3.79
C GLU A 299 0.43 -26.70 5.19
N LEU A 300 0.46 -25.35 5.25
CA LEU A 300 0.14 -24.62 6.46
C LEU A 300 -1.37 -24.39 6.53
N PRO A 301 -1.99 -24.56 7.71
CA PRO A 301 -3.42 -24.34 7.86
C PRO A 301 -3.75 -22.84 7.75
N VAL A 302 -4.55 -22.49 6.75
CA VAL A 302 -5.14 -21.14 6.64
C VAL A 302 -6.41 -21.11 7.50
N PRO A 303 -6.46 -20.28 8.56
CA PRO A 303 -7.61 -20.22 9.43
C PRO A 303 -8.90 -19.78 8.71
N THR A 304 -10.02 -20.33 9.10
CA THR A 304 -11.34 -19.87 8.68
C THR A 304 -11.65 -18.54 9.39
N PRO A 305 -11.95 -17.44 8.68
CA PRO A 305 -12.12 -16.12 9.29
C PRO A 305 -13.15 -16.09 10.42
N GLU A 306 -14.28 -16.79 10.27
CA GLU A 306 -15.36 -16.82 11.27
C GLU A 306 -14.95 -17.47 12.59
N GLU A 307 -13.86 -18.25 12.61
CA GLU A 307 -13.37 -19.00 13.78
C GLU A 307 -12.03 -18.45 14.31
N PHE A 308 -11.58 -17.33 13.75
CA PHE A 308 -10.27 -16.76 14.06
C PHE A 308 -10.36 -15.29 14.43
N ALA A 309 -10.10 -14.94 15.70
CA ALA A 309 -10.12 -13.55 16.16
C ALA A 309 -8.97 -12.73 15.55
N PRO A 310 -9.20 -11.47 15.15
CA PRO A 310 -10.42 -10.67 15.35
C PRO A 310 -11.44 -10.78 14.20
N PHE A 311 -11.27 -11.67 13.24
CA PHE A 311 -12.10 -11.75 12.05
C PHE A 311 -13.50 -12.30 12.34
N ASP A 312 -13.68 -13.09 13.41
CA ASP A 312 -14.98 -13.57 13.85
C ASP A 312 -16.00 -12.43 14.06
N LEU A 313 -15.53 -11.29 14.62
CA LEU A 313 -16.35 -10.10 14.83
C LEU A 313 -16.57 -9.32 13.52
N LEU A 314 -15.53 -9.20 12.70
CA LEU A 314 -15.61 -8.60 11.37
C LEU A 314 -16.56 -9.38 10.44
N CYS A 315 -16.55 -10.71 10.48
CA CYS A 315 -17.45 -11.56 9.70
C CYS A 315 -18.92 -11.34 10.08
N LYS A 316 -19.24 -11.17 11.36
CA LYS A 316 -20.58 -10.81 11.80
C LYS A 316 -21.01 -9.45 11.26
N ALA A 317 -20.14 -8.45 11.35
CA ALA A 317 -20.39 -7.12 10.77
C ALA A 317 -20.57 -7.20 9.25
N MET A 318 -19.77 -8.02 8.55
CA MET A 318 -19.88 -8.23 7.10
C MET A 318 -21.21 -8.83 6.70
N SER A 319 -21.63 -9.89 7.39
CA SER A 319 -22.93 -10.53 7.14
C SER A 319 -24.08 -9.55 7.37
N ALA A 320 -24.00 -8.71 8.41
CA ALA A 320 -24.99 -7.66 8.69
C ALA A 320 -24.98 -6.56 7.58
N ALA A 321 -23.80 -6.15 7.11
CA ALA A 321 -23.64 -5.17 6.03
C ALA A 321 -24.23 -5.68 4.70
N ARG A 322 -23.91 -6.93 4.32
CA ARG A 322 -24.47 -7.60 3.12
C ARG A 322 -25.98 -7.72 3.19
N ALA A 323 -26.51 -8.12 4.35
CA ALA A 323 -27.96 -8.24 4.55
C ALA A 323 -28.66 -6.89 4.69
N ARG A 324 -27.94 -5.80 4.93
CA ARG A 324 -28.44 -4.47 5.31
C ARG A 324 -29.39 -4.53 6.51
N LYS A 325 -29.14 -5.48 7.44
CA LYS A 325 -29.96 -5.76 8.62
C LYS A 325 -29.07 -6.08 9.81
N GLY A 326 -29.38 -5.52 10.96
CA GLY A 326 -28.66 -5.75 12.21
C GLY A 326 -28.96 -4.65 13.24
N ASN A 327 -28.37 -4.77 14.42
CA ASN A 327 -28.63 -3.84 15.53
C ASN A 327 -27.97 -2.46 15.30
N ASP A 328 -26.82 -2.41 14.64
CA ASP A 328 -26.09 -1.15 14.33
C ASP A 328 -25.66 -1.18 12.85
N VAL A 329 -26.65 -1.13 11.97
CA VAL A 329 -26.47 -1.00 10.52
C VAL A 329 -26.95 0.38 10.09
N ARG A 330 -26.08 1.13 9.45
CA ARG A 330 -26.31 2.52 9.05
C ARG A 330 -26.08 2.69 7.56
N GLN A 331 -26.99 3.42 6.91
CA GLN A 331 -26.80 3.88 5.53
C GLN A 331 -26.05 5.20 5.55
N ILE A 332 -24.98 5.27 4.80
CA ILE A 332 -24.20 6.49 4.61
C ILE A 332 -24.68 7.15 3.32
N GLU A 333 -25.13 8.40 3.43
CA GLU A 333 -25.74 9.13 2.31
C GLU A 333 -25.15 10.54 2.17
N SER A 334 -25.09 11.02 0.94
CA SER A 334 -24.92 12.41 0.60
C SER A 334 -26.28 13.09 0.48
N GLN A 335 -26.42 14.32 1.00
CA GLN A 335 -27.66 15.09 0.94
C GLN A 335 -27.76 15.97 -0.31
N ARG A 336 -26.62 16.39 -0.89
CA ARG A 336 -26.56 17.30 -2.04
C ARG A 336 -25.36 16.97 -2.95
N PRO A 337 -25.58 16.25 -4.05
CA PRO A 337 -26.83 15.59 -4.44
C PRO A 337 -27.17 14.43 -3.51
N GLN A 338 -28.46 14.07 -3.45
CA GLN A 338 -28.86 12.91 -2.67
C GLN A 338 -28.37 11.62 -3.36
N LYS A 339 -27.50 10.91 -2.66
CA LYS A 339 -26.89 9.66 -3.14
C LYS A 339 -26.62 8.73 -1.98
N PHE A 340 -26.89 7.44 -2.18
CA PHE A 340 -26.48 6.38 -1.29
C PHE A 340 -24.99 6.09 -1.51
N LEU A 341 -24.17 6.25 -0.46
CA LEU A 341 -22.71 6.09 -0.56
C LEU A 341 -22.23 4.72 -0.06
N GLY A 342 -23.04 4.00 0.72
CA GLY A 342 -22.71 2.68 1.19
C GLY A 342 -23.36 2.31 2.51
N THR A 343 -23.10 1.08 2.94
CA THR A 343 -23.63 0.50 4.20
C THR A 343 -22.49 0.29 5.20
N LEU A 344 -22.64 0.84 6.39
CA LEU A 344 -21.79 0.57 7.55
C LEU A 344 -22.53 -0.36 8.52
N ALA A 345 -21.92 -1.46 8.91
CA ALA A 345 -22.39 -2.31 10.00
C ALA A 345 -21.32 -2.38 11.09
N ILE A 346 -21.75 -2.34 12.36
CA ILE A 346 -20.87 -2.41 13.53
C ILE A 346 -21.34 -3.52 14.46
N GLU A 347 -20.40 -4.36 14.88
CA GLU A 347 -20.63 -5.41 15.86
C GLU A 347 -19.73 -5.22 17.07
N LYS A 348 -20.26 -5.54 18.26
CA LYS A 348 -19.56 -5.47 19.54
C LYS A 348 -19.47 -6.86 20.15
N GLY A 349 -18.35 -7.16 20.76
CA GLY A 349 -18.13 -8.47 21.37
C GLY A 349 -17.16 -8.41 22.53
N LEU A 350 -16.96 -9.57 23.17
CA LEU A 350 -15.89 -9.73 24.14
C LEU A 350 -14.56 -9.77 23.42
N ARG A 351 -13.55 -9.12 23.99
CA ARG A 351 -12.19 -9.19 23.49
C ARG A 351 -11.69 -10.63 23.55
N SER A 352 -11.38 -11.18 22.40
CA SER A 352 -10.83 -12.53 22.27
C SER A 352 -9.31 -12.52 22.32
N LEU A 353 -8.73 -13.61 22.85
CA LEU A 353 -7.28 -13.80 22.82
C LEU A 353 -6.80 -13.88 21.36
N ARG A 354 -5.82 -13.07 21.01
CA ARG A 354 -5.21 -13.09 19.68
C ARG A 354 -4.31 -14.31 19.52
N ARG A 355 -4.47 -14.98 18.41
CA ARG A 355 -3.53 -16.00 17.94
C ARG A 355 -2.69 -15.36 16.85
N HIS A 356 -1.52 -14.88 17.20
CA HIS A 356 -0.56 -14.42 16.21
C HIS A 356 0.12 -15.65 15.59
N LEU A 357 0.14 -15.70 14.26
CA LEU A 357 0.89 -16.73 13.51
C LEU A 357 2.36 -16.32 13.37
N THR A 358 2.60 -15.01 13.36
CA THR A 358 3.91 -14.39 13.30
C THR A 358 4.46 -14.16 14.72
N ALA A 359 5.66 -14.67 14.98
CA ALA A 359 6.33 -14.54 16.27
C ALA A 359 6.84 -13.11 16.53
N ASP A 360 7.35 -12.45 15.50
CA ASP A 360 7.83 -11.08 15.52
C ASP A 360 6.70 -10.09 15.82
N GLU A 361 6.80 -9.37 16.94
CA GLU A 361 5.77 -8.43 17.40
C GLU A 361 5.62 -7.24 16.46
N ASP A 362 6.70 -6.75 15.87
CA ASP A 362 6.70 -5.60 14.97
C ASP A 362 6.11 -5.94 13.59
N ALA A 363 6.12 -7.22 13.22
CA ALA A 363 5.54 -7.72 11.97
C ALA A 363 4.07 -8.14 12.08
N ARG A 364 3.46 -8.08 13.27
CA ARG A 364 2.05 -8.47 13.50
C ARG A 364 1.09 -7.49 12.84
N LEU A 365 0.13 -8.03 12.08
CA LEU A 365 -0.89 -7.23 11.41
C LEU A 365 -2.16 -7.03 12.24
N PHE A 366 -2.45 -7.95 13.15
CA PHE A 366 -3.70 -7.93 13.90
C PHE A 366 -3.57 -7.09 15.17
N PRO A 367 -4.45 -6.09 15.39
CA PRO A 367 -4.40 -5.29 16.58
C PRO A 367 -4.77 -6.11 17.83
N GLU A 368 -4.14 -5.82 18.95
CA GLU A 368 -4.42 -6.47 20.24
C GLU A 368 -5.86 -6.26 20.71
N GLN A 369 -6.47 -5.15 20.36
CA GLN A 369 -7.87 -4.83 20.60
C GLN A 369 -8.49 -4.28 19.33
N MET A 370 -9.58 -4.89 18.88
CA MET A 370 -10.27 -4.46 17.66
C MET A 370 -11.15 -3.24 17.95
N HIS A 371 -10.94 -2.16 17.21
CA HIS A 371 -11.75 -0.94 17.22
C HIS A 371 -11.66 -0.24 15.84
N HIS A 372 -11.76 -1.04 14.78
CA HIS A 372 -11.51 -0.60 13.41
C HIS A 372 -12.72 -0.85 12.51
N VAL A 373 -12.86 -0.05 11.48
CA VAL A 373 -13.80 -0.27 10.38
C VAL A 373 -13.03 -0.73 9.15
N ALA A 374 -13.30 -1.92 8.65
CA ALA A 374 -12.80 -2.39 7.36
C ALA A 374 -13.55 -1.67 6.24
N LEU A 375 -12.83 -0.93 5.41
CA LEU A 375 -13.37 -0.18 4.28
C LEU A 375 -13.20 -0.99 3.00
N MET A 376 -14.25 -1.11 2.19
CA MET A 376 -14.19 -1.86 0.95
C MET A 376 -15.18 -1.37 -0.09
N ARG A 377 -14.85 -1.62 -1.36
CA ARG A 377 -15.77 -1.46 -2.49
C ARG A 377 -16.67 -2.70 -2.64
N PRO A 378 -17.67 -2.67 -3.55
CA PRO A 378 -18.57 -3.81 -3.80
C PRO A 378 -17.85 -5.11 -4.21
N VAL A 379 -16.60 -5.03 -4.66
CA VAL A 379 -15.75 -6.20 -4.95
C VAL A 379 -15.29 -6.95 -3.70
N GLU A 380 -15.58 -6.42 -2.50
CA GLU A 380 -15.30 -7.03 -1.19
C GLU A 380 -13.81 -7.35 -0.96
N LEU A 381 -12.93 -6.45 -1.37
CA LEU A 381 -11.51 -6.44 -1.01
C LEU A 381 -11.28 -5.31 -0.01
N VAL A 382 -10.56 -5.58 1.07
CA VAL A 382 -10.26 -4.57 2.08
C VAL A 382 -9.27 -3.56 1.51
N VAL A 383 -9.71 -2.32 1.38
CA VAL A 383 -8.86 -1.19 0.97
C VAL A 383 -8.03 -0.73 2.15
N LYS A 384 -8.70 -0.45 3.29
CA LYS A 384 -8.07 0.12 4.49
C LYS A 384 -8.87 -0.23 5.74
N TYR A 385 -8.20 -0.25 6.87
CA TYR A 385 -8.82 -0.25 8.19
C TYR A 385 -8.80 1.17 8.76
N LEU A 386 -9.98 1.69 9.08
CA LEU A 386 -10.14 2.98 9.74
C LEU A 386 -10.20 2.75 11.25
N GLU A 387 -9.19 3.22 11.96
CA GLU A 387 -9.15 3.14 13.42
C GLU A 387 -10.15 4.11 14.06
N GLY A 388 -10.84 3.63 15.08
CA GLY A 388 -11.76 4.41 15.90
C GLY A 388 -11.32 4.46 17.36
N ASN A 389 -12.21 4.89 18.25
CA ASN A 389 -11.93 4.86 19.68
C ASN A 389 -12.26 3.48 20.28
N PRO A 390 -11.39 2.91 21.15
CA PRO A 390 -11.71 1.70 21.89
C PRO A 390 -12.91 1.92 22.83
N LEU A 391 -13.61 0.86 23.16
CA LEU A 391 -14.68 0.92 24.18
C LEU A 391 -14.09 1.19 25.57
N PRO A 392 -14.85 1.85 26.48
CA PRO A 392 -14.36 2.16 27.84
C PRO A 392 -14.00 0.91 28.66
N ASP A 393 -14.71 -0.20 28.44
CA ASP A 393 -14.37 -1.50 29.07
C ASP A 393 -13.36 -2.24 28.18
N ALA A 394 -12.13 -2.41 28.67
CA ALA A 394 -11.05 -3.10 27.96
C ALA A 394 -11.32 -4.60 27.66
N ARG A 395 -12.35 -5.18 28.28
CA ARG A 395 -12.81 -6.55 27.99
C ARG A 395 -13.71 -6.63 26.75
N LEU A 396 -14.15 -5.47 26.24
CA LEU A 396 -14.98 -5.35 25.07
C LEU A 396 -14.17 -4.82 23.89
N GLU A 397 -14.55 -5.24 22.71
CA GLU A 397 -14.05 -4.71 21.46
C GLU A 397 -15.18 -4.55 20.45
N TRP A 398 -14.93 -3.82 19.37
CA TRP A 398 -15.89 -3.66 18.30
C TRP A 398 -15.20 -3.68 16.94
N ALA A 399 -15.92 -4.16 15.95
CA ALA A 399 -15.48 -4.16 14.58
C ALA A 399 -16.58 -3.57 13.68
N GLY A 400 -16.17 -2.81 12.68
CA GLY A 400 -17.07 -2.27 11.67
C GLY A 400 -16.68 -2.75 10.27
N VAL A 401 -17.68 -2.80 9.39
CA VAL A 401 -17.49 -3.04 7.96
C VAL A 401 -18.28 -1.99 7.19
N PHE A 402 -17.60 -1.28 6.31
CA PHE A 402 -18.22 -0.38 5.36
C PHE A 402 -18.06 -0.92 3.94
N ILE A 403 -19.18 -1.16 3.26
CA ILE A 403 -19.21 -1.52 1.84
C ILE A 403 -19.76 -0.31 1.08
N ALA A 404 -18.96 0.24 0.17
CA ALA A 404 -19.38 1.33 -0.69
C ALA A 404 -20.58 0.92 -1.58
N SER A 405 -21.34 1.90 -2.06
CA SER A 405 -22.46 1.66 -2.96
C SER A 405 -22.01 1.04 -4.28
N ASP A 406 -22.84 0.18 -4.82
CA ASP A 406 -22.70 -0.43 -6.15
C ASP A 406 -23.34 0.42 -7.28
N GLU A 407 -23.76 1.65 -6.98
CA GLU A 407 -24.18 2.60 -8.02
C GLU A 407 -22.95 3.06 -8.82
N ASP A 408 -22.98 2.92 -10.13
CA ASP A 408 -21.84 3.17 -11.05
C ASP A 408 -21.08 4.47 -10.75
N GLU A 409 -21.78 5.61 -10.59
CA GLU A 409 -21.17 6.92 -10.31
C GLU A 409 -20.44 6.95 -8.97
N VAL A 410 -20.96 6.27 -7.96
CA VAL A 410 -20.37 6.23 -6.60
C VAL A 410 -19.24 5.22 -6.56
N GLU A 411 -19.44 4.04 -7.14
CA GLU A 411 -18.40 3.01 -7.21
C GLU A 411 -17.18 3.51 -7.97
N GLN A 412 -17.39 4.18 -9.12
CA GLN A 412 -16.31 4.80 -9.89
C GLN A 412 -15.57 5.88 -9.09
N ALA A 413 -16.31 6.73 -8.34
CA ALA A 413 -15.68 7.74 -7.49
C ALA A 413 -14.75 7.14 -6.42
N PHE A 414 -15.16 6.04 -5.79
CA PHE A 414 -14.30 5.32 -4.85
C PHE A 414 -13.11 4.67 -5.54
N ALA A 415 -13.32 4.04 -6.70
CA ALA A 415 -12.25 3.43 -7.50
C ALA A 415 -11.18 4.45 -7.91
N ASP A 416 -11.60 5.59 -8.46
CA ASP A 416 -10.68 6.65 -8.94
C ASP A 416 -10.00 7.42 -7.79
N SER A 417 -10.52 7.31 -6.56
CA SER A 417 -9.87 7.88 -5.38
C SER A 417 -8.75 7.01 -4.84
N GLU A 418 -8.66 5.74 -5.25
CA GLU A 418 -7.60 4.83 -4.80
C GLU A 418 -6.24 5.23 -5.37
N PRO A 419 -5.18 5.28 -4.56
CA PRO A 419 -3.83 5.39 -5.07
C PRO A 419 -3.41 4.10 -5.80
N PRO A 420 -2.29 4.10 -6.53
CA PRO A 420 -1.82 2.91 -7.26
C PRO A 420 -1.61 1.65 -6.42
N ALA A 421 -1.42 1.79 -5.11
CA ALA A 421 -1.29 0.67 -4.16
C ALA A 421 -2.64 0.13 -3.66
N HIS A 422 -3.77 0.73 -4.04
CA HIS A 422 -5.13 0.37 -3.63
C HIS A 422 -5.31 0.24 -2.10
N ASP A 423 -4.55 0.99 -1.31
CA ASP A 423 -4.45 0.89 0.15
C ASP A 423 -5.11 2.05 0.90
N ASP A 424 -5.70 3.00 0.20
CA ASP A 424 -6.45 4.12 0.77
C ASP A 424 -7.54 4.65 -0.20
N TRP A 425 -8.38 5.54 0.31
CA TRP A 425 -9.21 6.42 -0.51
C TRP A 425 -8.73 7.85 -0.29
N VAL A 426 -8.17 8.45 -1.35
CA VAL A 426 -7.60 9.79 -1.34
C VAL A 426 -8.49 10.72 -2.18
N PRO A 427 -9.42 11.46 -1.56
CA PRO A 427 -10.33 12.34 -2.31
C PRO A 427 -9.62 13.38 -3.15
N ASP A 428 -8.36 13.73 -2.79
CA ASP A 428 -7.58 14.72 -3.52
C ASP A 428 -7.08 14.25 -4.89
N ASN A 429 -7.12 12.94 -5.15
CA ASN A 429 -6.87 12.38 -6.48
C ASN A 429 -8.00 12.72 -7.47
N LEU A 430 -9.19 13.04 -6.95
CA LEU A 430 -10.36 13.33 -7.77
C LEU A 430 -10.46 14.82 -8.16
N PRO A 431 -10.97 15.12 -9.36
CA PRO A 431 -11.27 16.49 -9.75
C PRO A 431 -12.35 17.09 -8.85
N LYS A 432 -12.43 18.42 -8.81
CA LYS A 432 -13.50 19.11 -8.08
C LYS A 432 -14.85 18.76 -8.69
N GLY A 433 -15.71 18.06 -7.95
CA GLY A 433 -17.00 17.59 -8.45
C GLY A 433 -17.80 16.83 -7.39
N ASN A 434 -18.82 16.12 -7.85
CA ASN A 434 -19.66 15.28 -7.00
C ASN A 434 -18.90 14.03 -6.51
N GLU A 435 -18.07 13.42 -7.35
CA GLU A 435 -17.24 12.26 -7.05
C GLU A 435 -16.36 12.52 -5.81
N LYS A 436 -15.56 13.58 -5.84
CA LYS A 436 -14.76 14.02 -4.68
C LYS A 436 -15.61 14.26 -3.44
N ARG A 437 -16.81 14.82 -3.60
CA ARG A 437 -17.73 15.08 -2.51
C ARG A 437 -18.26 13.80 -1.89
N TYR A 438 -18.59 12.77 -2.70
CA TYR A 438 -19.08 11.48 -2.21
C TYR A 438 -18.05 10.81 -1.30
N VAL A 439 -16.82 10.67 -1.76
CA VAL A 439 -15.73 10.05 -0.99
C VAL A 439 -15.45 10.83 0.30
N ASN A 440 -15.35 12.18 0.22
CA ASN A 440 -15.15 13.03 1.41
C ASN A 440 -16.27 12.88 2.45
N ILE A 441 -17.55 12.87 2.00
CA ILE A 441 -18.69 12.74 2.92
C ILE A 441 -18.66 11.37 3.60
N ALA A 442 -18.42 10.29 2.83
CA ALA A 442 -18.35 8.95 3.38
C ALA A 442 -17.24 8.84 4.43
N LEU A 443 -16.00 9.21 4.09
CA LEU A 443 -14.86 9.16 5.02
C LEU A 443 -15.09 10.01 6.27
N LYS A 444 -15.66 11.21 6.12
CA LYS A 444 -15.98 12.08 7.25
C LYS A 444 -16.99 11.43 8.19
N ARG A 445 -18.09 10.86 7.63
CA ARG A 445 -19.13 10.18 8.42
C ARG A 445 -18.60 8.95 9.13
N LEU A 446 -17.79 8.15 8.45
CA LEU A 446 -17.15 6.97 9.03
C LEU A 446 -16.23 7.34 10.19
N LYS A 447 -15.40 8.38 10.04
CA LYS A 447 -14.54 8.90 11.11
C LYS A 447 -15.34 9.42 12.31
N GLU A 448 -16.41 10.17 12.07
CA GLU A 448 -17.31 10.65 13.12
C GLU A 448 -17.87 9.47 13.92
N ILE A 449 -18.43 8.46 13.25
CA ILE A 449 -19.03 7.29 13.89
C ILE A 449 -17.98 6.48 14.66
N ALA A 450 -16.83 6.20 14.06
CA ALA A 450 -15.75 5.45 14.70
C ALA A 450 -15.21 6.16 15.95
N SER A 451 -15.14 7.49 15.92
CA SER A 451 -14.74 8.31 17.09
C SER A 451 -15.78 8.35 18.20
N GLU A 452 -17.08 8.23 17.86
CA GLU A 452 -18.17 8.23 18.83
C GLU A 452 -18.27 6.89 19.60
N MET A 453 -17.73 5.78 19.07
CA MET A 453 -17.86 4.45 19.66
C MET A 453 -17.28 4.32 21.06
N GLY A 454 -16.21 5.04 21.40
CA GLY A 454 -15.60 5.06 22.73
C GLY A 454 -16.22 6.07 23.71
N MET A 455 -17.22 6.84 23.29
CA MET A 455 -17.87 7.80 24.18
C MET A 455 -18.95 7.10 25.01
N GLU A 456 -18.87 7.23 26.33
CA GLU A 456 -19.99 6.82 27.19
C GLU A 456 -21.26 7.55 26.76
N PRO A 457 -22.38 6.84 26.57
CA PRO A 457 -23.66 7.51 26.38
C PRO A 457 -23.91 8.34 27.63
N ILE A 458 -23.87 9.67 27.48
CA ILE A 458 -24.29 10.56 28.57
C ILE A 458 -25.74 10.20 28.87
N SER A 459 -25.93 9.39 29.93
CA SER A 459 -27.25 9.05 30.42
C SER A 459 -27.95 10.37 30.81
N ARG A 460 -28.90 10.80 29.98
CA ARG A 460 -29.81 11.88 30.35
C ARG A 460 -30.62 11.39 31.51
N ARG A 461 -30.25 11.75 32.73
CA ARG A 461 -31.20 11.72 33.83
C ARG A 461 -32.30 12.72 33.46
N PRO A 462 -33.58 12.31 33.47
CA PRO A 462 -34.69 13.23 33.30
C PRO A 462 -34.70 14.15 34.52
N GLY A 463 -34.23 15.40 34.37
CA GLY A 463 -34.33 16.37 35.46
C GLY A 463 -33.26 17.46 35.50
N ASP A 464 -32.19 17.42 34.77
CA ASP A 464 -31.17 18.49 34.83
C ASP A 464 -31.15 19.33 33.53
N GLY A 465 -32.00 20.30 33.50
CA GLY A 465 -32.11 21.31 32.45
C GLY A 465 -31.20 22.48 32.75
N SER A 466 -29.92 22.40 32.51
CA SER A 466 -29.09 23.60 32.30
C SER A 466 -27.69 23.25 31.80
N GLY A 467 -27.51 23.19 30.50
CA GLY A 467 -26.23 23.26 29.83
C GLY A 467 -26.43 23.57 28.35
N PRO A 468 -25.90 24.68 27.82
CA PRO A 468 -26.25 25.13 26.48
C PRO A 468 -25.73 24.17 25.40
N PRO A 469 -26.50 23.95 24.30
CA PRO A 469 -26.13 23.11 23.15
C PRO A 469 -24.83 23.51 22.46
N LEU A 470 -24.36 24.72 22.70
CA LEU A 470 -23.17 25.33 22.08
C LEU A 470 -21.83 24.68 22.46
N ALA A 471 -21.69 24.12 23.68
CA ALA A 471 -20.44 23.45 24.06
C ALA A 471 -20.21 22.11 23.30
N ARG A 472 -21.31 21.42 22.94
CA ARG A 472 -21.27 20.22 22.10
C ARG A 472 -20.98 20.55 20.63
N LEU A 473 -21.56 21.66 20.15
CA LEU A 473 -21.30 22.15 18.79
C LEU A 473 -19.87 22.64 18.65
N ALA A 474 -19.33 23.30 19.67
CA ALA A 474 -17.95 23.78 19.71
C ALA A 474 -16.92 22.62 19.79
N GLY A 475 -17.22 21.56 20.56
CA GLY A 475 -16.40 20.34 20.58
C GLY A 475 -16.42 19.59 19.24
N ARG A 476 -17.58 19.50 18.59
CA ARG A 476 -17.75 18.92 17.25
C ARG A 476 -17.09 19.74 16.16
N LEU A 477 -17.22 21.07 16.21
CA LEU A 477 -16.55 21.99 15.28
C LEU A 477 -15.02 22.00 15.50
N GLY A 478 -14.56 21.88 16.75
CA GLY A 478 -13.14 21.78 17.07
C GLY A 478 -12.50 20.50 16.51
N ALA A 479 -13.17 19.36 16.67
CA ALA A 479 -12.72 18.07 16.09
C ALA A 479 -12.75 18.07 14.56
N VAL A 480 -13.71 18.78 13.94
CA VAL A 480 -13.81 18.92 12.48
C VAL A 480 -12.75 19.88 11.93
N LEU A 481 -12.40 20.92 12.67
CA LEU A 481 -11.36 21.89 12.27
C LEU A 481 -9.94 21.37 12.51
N GLU A 482 -9.74 20.46 13.48
CA GLU A 482 -8.45 19.78 13.69
C GLU A 482 -8.12 18.76 12.59
N ASN A 483 -9.12 18.27 11.87
CA ASN A 483 -8.94 17.29 10.78
C ASN A 483 -8.92 17.89 9.36
N VAL A 484 -9.05 19.20 9.20
CA VAL A 484 -8.97 19.90 7.89
C VAL A 484 -7.57 20.50 7.66
N GLY A 485 -6.71 20.50 8.67
CA GLY A 485 -5.30 20.88 8.55
C GLY A 485 -4.44 19.73 8.99
N GLY A 486 -3.58 19.22 8.11
CA GLY A 486 -2.71 18.06 8.30
C GLY A 486 -2.08 17.90 9.67
N ASP A 487 -1.73 16.67 10.00
CA ASP A 487 -1.14 16.15 11.21
C ASP A 487 -0.32 17.14 12.04
N GLY A 488 -0.89 17.57 13.16
CA GLY A 488 -0.19 18.35 14.17
C GLY A 488 -0.21 17.60 15.50
N ALA A 489 0.96 17.46 16.09
CA ALA A 489 1.31 16.69 17.29
C ALA A 489 0.27 16.77 18.43
N GLY A 490 0.04 15.59 19.04
CA GLY A 490 -0.92 15.36 20.11
C GLY A 490 -0.81 16.31 21.30
N ARG A 491 -1.93 16.92 21.67
CA ARG A 491 -2.08 17.72 22.86
C ARG A 491 -2.16 16.87 24.12
N ARG A 492 -1.21 17.05 25.03
CA ARG A 492 -1.37 16.63 26.43
C ARG A 492 -2.51 17.43 27.08
N ARG A 493 -3.51 16.72 27.59
CA ARG A 493 -4.58 17.29 28.44
C ARG A 493 -3.99 17.77 29.77
N GLY A 494 -4.08 19.07 30.02
CA GLY A 494 -4.01 19.66 31.36
C GLY A 494 -5.41 19.80 31.94
N SER A 495 -5.60 19.31 33.15
CA SER A 495 -6.86 19.30 33.89
C SER A 495 -7.23 20.67 34.46
N GLY A 496 -8.52 21.03 34.35
CA GLY A 496 -9.33 21.70 35.34
C GLY A 496 -9.14 23.20 35.60
N GLY A 497 -10.23 23.94 35.48
CA GLY A 497 -10.39 25.27 36.05
C GLY A 497 -11.55 26.06 35.42
N SER A 498 -12.63 26.21 36.16
CA SER A 498 -13.86 26.95 35.83
C SER A 498 -13.67 28.46 35.85
N GLY A 499 -14.30 29.19 34.93
CA GLY A 499 -14.76 30.58 35.13
C GLY A 499 -14.37 31.59 34.07
N GLY A 500 -15.36 32.06 33.31
CA GLY A 500 -15.55 33.41 32.87
C GLY A 500 -14.61 34.03 31.83
N GLY A 501 -15.17 34.37 30.65
CA GLY A 501 -14.60 35.32 29.69
C GLY A 501 -13.54 34.71 28.74
N ARG A 502 -13.87 34.58 27.46
CA ARG A 502 -12.93 34.12 26.41
C ARG A 502 -11.78 35.11 26.25
N PRO A 503 -10.50 34.70 26.55
CA PRO A 503 -9.37 35.44 26.05
C PRO A 503 -9.03 34.93 24.64
N SER A 504 -8.84 35.81 23.68
CA SER A 504 -8.19 35.47 22.41
C SER A 504 -6.76 35.04 22.73
N ARG A 505 -6.39 33.80 22.34
CA ARG A 505 -5.05 33.26 22.58
C ARG A 505 -4.14 33.68 21.44
N ALA A 506 -2.93 34.15 21.78
CA ALA A 506 -1.87 34.29 20.80
C ALA A 506 -1.61 32.97 20.07
N ARG A 507 -1.39 33.02 18.76
CA ARG A 507 -1.16 31.84 17.92
C ARG A 507 -0.02 32.11 16.95
N ALA A 508 0.79 31.09 16.69
CA ALA A 508 1.72 31.08 15.58
C ALA A 508 1.10 30.36 14.38
N SER A 509 1.34 30.86 13.19
CA SER A 509 1.04 30.14 11.95
C SER A 509 2.04 28.99 11.76
N ARG A 510 1.70 28.01 10.94
CA ARG A 510 2.65 26.95 10.56
C ARG A 510 3.86 27.58 9.87
N PRO A 511 5.11 27.28 10.30
CA PRO A 511 6.31 27.79 9.64
C PRO A 511 6.37 27.36 8.17
N VAL A 512 6.67 28.29 7.29
CA VAL A 512 6.79 28.09 5.85
C VAL A 512 8.26 28.20 5.46
N PHE A 513 8.78 27.15 4.82
CA PHE A 513 10.15 27.14 4.30
C PHE A 513 10.35 28.28 3.29
N GLN A 514 11.42 29.03 3.43
CA GLN A 514 11.78 30.14 2.55
C GLN A 514 13.00 29.85 1.69
N ARG A 515 14.10 29.45 2.32
CA ARG A 515 15.36 29.25 1.64
C ARG A 515 16.31 28.35 2.43
N LEU A 516 17.33 27.84 1.72
CA LEU A 516 18.48 27.13 2.29
C LEU A 516 19.71 28.02 2.20
N GLU A 517 20.42 28.20 3.30
CA GLU A 517 21.65 28.99 3.38
C GLU A 517 22.85 28.06 3.68
N ALA A 518 24.03 28.44 3.20
CA ALA A 518 25.28 27.82 3.62
C ALA A 518 25.79 28.54 4.88
N GLY A 519 26.00 27.79 5.97
CA GLY A 519 26.59 28.30 7.21
C GLY A 519 27.95 27.65 7.49
N ASP A 520 28.70 28.22 8.42
CA ASP A 520 30.05 27.73 8.80
C ASP A 520 30.07 26.29 9.32
N ALA A 521 28.93 25.77 9.79
CA ALA A 521 28.78 24.43 10.37
C ALA A 521 27.78 23.55 9.60
N GLY A 522 27.55 23.79 8.29
CA GLY A 522 26.63 23.03 7.45
C GLY A 522 25.49 23.87 6.87
N ARG A 523 24.47 23.20 6.31
CA ARG A 523 23.30 23.86 5.70
C ARG A 523 22.32 24.32 6.76
N ILE A 524 21.70 25.50 6.54
CA ILE A 524 20.69 26.11 7.41
C ILE A 524 19.41 26.31 6.62
N ALA A 525 18.32 25.71 7.06
CA ALA A 525 16.98 25.97 6.54
C ALA A 525 16.34 27.13 7.28
N VAL A 526 15.77 28.06 6.53
CA VAL A 526 15.11 29.27 7.05
C VAL A 526 13.61 29.15 6.83
N PHE A 527 12.84 29.28 7.92
CA PHE A 527 11.39 29.24 7.92
C PHE A 527 10.81 30.57 8.43
N LEU A 528 9.63 30.94 7.96
CA LEU A 528 8.87 32.09 8.47
C LEU A 528 7.57 31.61 9.10
N THR A 529 7.23 32.19 10.26
CA THR A 529 5.96 32.03 10.94
C THR A 529 5.37 33.39 11.31
N GLU A 530 4.05 33.54 11.22
CA GLU A 530 3.34 34.73 11.65
C GLU A 530 2.73 34.48 13.03
N VAL A 531 3.00 35.38 13.98
CA VAL A 531 2.43 35.35 15.32
C VAL A 531 1.41 36.47 15.45
N THR A 532 0.17 36.07 15.78
CA THR A 532 -0.91 37.00 16.15
C THR A 532 -1.10 36.98 17.66
N GLN A 533 -1.01 38.10 18.30
CA GLN A 533 -1.12 38.22 19.74
C GLN A 533 -2.27 39.15 20.15
N ASP A 534 -2.98 38.81 21.23
CA ASP A 534 -3.86 39.78 21.89
C ASP A 534 -2.98 40.74 22.69
N THR A 535 -2.99 42.02 22.29
CA THR A 535 -2.13 43.10 22.78
C THR A 535 -2.23 43.37 24.29
N ARG A 536 -3.02 42.63 25.05
CA ARG A 536 -3.29 42.87 26.47
C ARG A 536 -2.57 41.91 27.44
N ARG A 537 -1.73 40.98 26.96
CA ARG A 537 -0.99 40.06 27.86
C ARG A 537 0.51 40.12 27.59
N SER A 538 1.25 40.71 28.50
CA SER A 538 2.70 40.51 28.67
C SER A 538 2.97 39.08 29.16
N GLY A 539 3.88 38.35 28.53
CA GLY A 539 4.40 37.07 29.03
C GLY A 539 4.07 35.82 28.22
N ALA A 540 4.01 35.90 26.87
CA ALA A 540 3.94 34.75 26.00
C ALA A 540 5.31 34.45 25.35
N LYS A 541 5.64 33.19 25.16
CA LYS A 541 6.88 32.74 24.51
C LYS A 541 6.56 31.98 23.23
N LEU A 542 7.32 32.27 22.17
CA LEU A 542 7.34 31.51 20.94
C LEU A 542 8.36 30.38 21.10
N ILE A 543 7.92 29.14 20.95
CA ILE A 543 8.79 27.95 20.99
C ILE A 543 8.78 27.33 19.59
N ALA A 544 9.97 27.23 18.99
CA ALA A 544 10.15 26.53 17.73
C ALA A 544 10.72 25.14 17.96
N SER A 545 10.33 24.17 17.15
CA SER A 545 10.89 22.84 17.11
C SER A 545 11.20 22.44 15.67
N ALA A 546 12.14 21.53 15.48
CA ALA A 546 12.51 21.05 14.17
C ALA A 546 12.55 19.51 14.15
N SER A 547 12.14 18.93 13.04
CA SER A 547 12.17 17.49 12.80
C SER A 547 12.66 17.17 11.41
N VAL A 548 13.19 15.96 11.20
CA VAL A 548 13.55 15.48 9.87
C VAL A 548 12.26 15.23 9.10
N ALA A 549 12.15 15.80 7.90
CA ALA A 549 11.04 15.53 7.00
C ALA A 549 11.26 14.17 6.35
N VAL A 550 10.40 13.22 6.66
CA VAL A 550 10.26 11.96 5.93
C VAL A 550 8.99 12.07 5.10
N GLU A 551 9.06 11.64 3.84
CA GLU A 551 7.92 11.71 2.93
C GLU A 551 6.75 10.93 3.54
N GLY A 552 5.73 11.66 4.02
CA GLY A 552 4.52 11.10 4.65
C GLY A 552 4.47 11.07 6.18
N ALA A 553 5.54 11.36 6.91
CA ALA A 553 5.51 11.46 8.38
C ALA A 553 6.66 12.33 8.92
N THR A 554 6.44 12.94 10.09
CA THR A 554 7.53 13.52 10.88
C THR A 554 8.05 12.46 11.86
N LEU A 555 9.31 12.04 11.72
CA LEU A 555 9.97 11.22 12.73
C LEU A 555 10.14 12.03 14.03
N GLY A 556 9.27 11.80 14.99
CA GLY A 556 9.51 12.11 16.37
C GLY A 556 10.36 11.01 16.98
N SER A 557 11.60 11.36 17.32
CA SER A 557 12.57 10.61 18.13
C SER A 557 13.12 9.28 17.57
N ALA A 558 14.41 9.33 17.34
CA ALA A 558 15.40 8.28 17.52
C ALA A 558 15.61 7.27 16.38
N ASP A 559 16.44 7.68 15.45
CA ASP A 559 17.57 6.82 15.09
C ASP A 559 18.85 7.62 15.36
N ASP A 560 19.72 7.13 16.24
CA ASP A 560 20.98 7.80 16.61
C ASP A 560 21.99 7.86 15.44
N ALA A 561 21.64 7.28 14.30
CA ALA A 561 22.44 7.30 13.07
C ALA A 561 22.18 8.52 12.18
N VAL A 562 21.08 9.25 12.37
CA VAL A 562 20.76 10.47 11.63
C VAL A 562 20.91 11.66 12.56
N GLY A 563 21.77 12.63 12.22
CA GLY A 563 21.94 13.84 13.02
C GLY A 563 20.59 14.55 13.27
N ARG A 564 20.38 15.01 14.51
CA ARG A 564 19.13 15.71 14.86
C ARG A 564 19.16 17.15 14.30
N PRO A 565 18.08 17.65 13.70
CA PRO A 565 17.99 19.05 13.33
C PRO A 565 17.87 19.91 14.59
N ASP A 566 18.65 20.98 14.67
CA ASP A 566 18.65 21.92 15.79
C ASP A 566 18.11 23.27 15.37
N VAL A 567 17.23 23.88 16.16
CA VAL A 567 16.83 25.28 16.01
C VAL A 567 17.97 26.15 16.50
N LEU A 568 18.60 26.88 15.57
CA LEU A 568 19.75 27.74 15.86
C LEU A 568 19.35 29.08 16.44
N SER A 569 18.32 29.71 15.87
CA SER A 569 17.81 30.98 16.36
C SER A 569 16.36 31.22 15.94
N VAL A 570 15.68 32.07 16.70
CA VAL A 570 14.38 32.64 16.38
C VAL A 570 14.49 34.16 16.43
N ARG A 571 14.14 34.86 15.33
CA ARG A 571 14.28 36.29 15.18
C ARG A 571 12.96 36.98 14.78
N TRP A 572 12.63 38.07 15.41
CA TRP A 572 11.52 38.93 15.00
C TRP A 572 11.92 39.84 13.83
N LEU A 573 11.17 39.80 12.72
CA LEU A 573 11.57 40.51 11.50
C LEU A 573 11.29 42.02 11.54
N ALA A 574 10.39 42.50 12.42
CA ALA A 574 10.05 43.91 12.53
C ALA A 574 10.96 44.68 13.52
N GLY A 575 11.99 44.05 14.12
CA GLY A 575 12.90 44.71 15.07
C GLY A 575 14.12 43.86 15.42
N GLU A 576 14.82 44.23 16.50
CA GLU A 576 16.11 43.63 16.88
C GLU A 576 16.00 42.42 17.82
N ALA A 577 14.78 41.90 18.11
CA ALA A 577 14.63 40.77 19.03
C ALA A 577 15.05 39.44 18.34
N GLU A 578 16.11 38.84 18.85
CA GLU A 578 16.62 37.53 18.42
C GLU A 578 17.05 36.73 19.63
N THR A 579 16.90 35.41 19.58
CA THR A 579 17.43 34.49 20.57
C THR A 579 18.25 33.40 19.90
N THR A 580 19.31 32.97 20.56
CA THR A 580 20.04 31.77 20.20
C THR A 580 19.31 30.58 20.83
N GLY A 581 18.82 29.66 20.01
CA GLY A 581 18.03 28.50 20.44
C GLY A 581 16.57 28.59 19.99
N ASN A 582 15.73 27.80 20.62
CA ASN A 582 14.38 27.51 20.14
C ASN A 582 13.25 28.32 20.80
N THR A 583 13.56 29.21 21.76
CA THR A 583 12.53 29.91 22.55
C THR A 583 12.77 31.41 22.54
N LEU A 584 11.80 32.20 22.07
CA LEU A 584 11.83 33.67 22.10
C LEU A 584 10.68 34.21 22.94
N ASP A 585 11.00 35.12 23.90
CA ASP A 585 9.99 35.86 24.64
C ASP A 585 9.33 36.88 23.73
N LEU A 586 8.01 36.77 23.56
CA LEU A 586 7.27 37.64 22.67
C LEU A 586 7.12 39.08 23.21
N SER A 587 7.03 39.27 24.53
CA SER A 587 6.93 40.60 25.17
C SER A 587 5.96 41.59 24.45
N GLY A 588 4.84 41.09 23.93
CA GLY A 588 3.89 41.87 23.18
C GLY A 588 4.20 42.04 21.68
N ARG A 589 5.22 41.36 21.16
CA ARG A 589 5.58 41.40 19.73
C ARG A 589 4.67 40.50 18.92
N GLU A 590 4.22 40.97 17.78
CA GLU A 590 3.40 40.28 16.79
C GLU A 590 3.99 40.44 15.39
N GLY A 591 3.49 39.69 14.40
CA GLY A 591 3.91 39.74 13.02
C GLY A 591 4.84 38.58 12.67
N TRP A 592 5.81 38.80 11.78
CA TRP A 592 6.63 37.76 11.21
C TRP A 592 7.90 37.48 12.00
N PHE A 593 8.18 36.18 12.20
CA PHE A 593 9.37 35.65 12.87
C PHE A 593 10.10 34.67 11.92
N GLU A 594 11.42 34.77 11.90
CA GLU A 594 12.32 33.88 11.19
C GLU A 594 12.85 32.80 12.14
N ILE A 595 12.78 31.54 11.73
CA ILE A 595 13.29 30.39 12.47
C ILE A 595 14.41 29.78 11.63
N ARG A 596 15.61 29.64 12.20
CA ARG A 596 16.78 29.08 11.54
C ARG A 596 17.08 27.70 12.10
N VAL A 597 17.12 26.70 11.25
CA VAL A 597 17.29 25.28 11.61
C VAL A 597 18.51 24.72 10.94
N ARG A 598 19.40 24.08 11.72
CA ARG A 598 20.53 23.32 11.15
C ARG A 598 19.99 22.05 10.49
N VAL A 599 20.39 21.83 9.24
CA VAL A 599 20.00 20.68 8.44
C VAL A 599 21.10 19.62 8.51
N PRO A 600 20.81 18.42 9.04
CA PRO A 600 21.77 17.30 8.96
C PRO A 600 22.09 16.93 7.51
N ASP A 601 23.23 16.27 7.30
CA ASP A 601 23.64 15.84 5.99
C ASP A 601 22.60 14.86 5.39
N ASP A 602 22.30 15.08 4.11
CA ASP A 602 21.35 14.28 3.31
C ASP A 602 19.89 14.20 3.82
N CYS A 603 19.49 15.17 4.69
CA CYS A 603 18.13 15.25 5.22
C CYS A 603 17.38 16.49 4.72
N ALA A 604 16.05 16.38 4.61
CA ALA A 604 15.14 17.49 4.59
C ALA A 604 14.60 17.74 6.00
N VAL A 605 14.27 19.00 6.36
CA VAL A 605 13.76 19.35 7.69
C VAL A 605 12.46 20.11 7.61
N THR A 606 11.60 19.94 8.62
CA THR A 606 10.42 20.76 8.87
C THR A 606 10.56 21.49 10.19
N ALA A 607 9.86 22.61 10.34
CA ALA A 607 9.78 23.35 11.58
C ALA A 607 8.32 23.50 12.04
N ASP A 608 8.11 23.46 13.35
CA ASP A 608 6.86 23.79 14.01
C ASP A 608 7.07 24.94 14.98
N ALA A 609 6.01 25.72 15.24
CA ALA A 609 6.06 26.88 16.11
C ALA A 609 4.79 26.98 16.97
N ASP A 610 4.96 27.06 18.28
CA ASP A 610 3.88 27.19 19.25
C ASP A 610 4.05 28.43 20.12
N VAL A 611 2.93 29.07 20.48
CA VAL A 611 2.91 30.17 21.46
C VAL A 611 2.39 29.65 22.79
N ILE A 612 3.25 29.68 23.81
CA ILE A 612 2.89 29.25 25.17
C ILE A 612 2.76 30.49 26.09
N PRO A 613 1.63 30.65 26.81
CA PRO A 613 1.51 31.71 27.79
C PRO A 613 2.42 31.42 28.98
N GLU A 614 3.09 32.44 29.51
CA GLU A 614 3.85 32.31 30.75
C GLU A 614 2.89 31.97 31.90
N ALA A 615 3.17 30.91 32.65
CA ALA A 615 2.39 30.56 33.82
C ALA A 615 2.48 31.71 34.83
N ALA A 616 1.33 32.28 35.24
CA ALA A 616 1.29 33.23 36.32
C ALA A 616 1.90 32.58 37.58
N SER A 617 3.06 33.11 38.04
CA SER A 617 3.72 32.76 39.27
C SER A 617 2.90 33.11 40.49
#